data_af4be6f19cca84c276b813fdb9c7e089
#
_entry.id   af4be6f19cca84c276b813fdb9c7e089
#
_cell.length_a   1.000
_cell.length_b   1.000
_cell.length_c   1.000
_cell.angle_alpha   90.00
_cell.angle_beta   90.00
_cell.angle_gamma   90.00
#
_symmetry.space_group_name_H-M   'P 1'
#
loop_
_entity.id
_entity.type
_entity.pdbx_description
1 polymer ?
#
loop_
_entity_poly.entity_id
_entity_poly.type
_entity_poly.pdbx_seq_one_letter_code
_entity_poly.pdbx_strand_id
1 'polypeptide(L)'
;MEGIKFNQIGISFKGSGSYVPDQILTNQKISQKVDTSDEWIQSRTGISERRISSLGNNVTEMGYRAALRAIEMANWDIKTIDLVILATSTPHDLFGSAPSIQAKLKANNAVAFDLTAACSGFLFALITASQFLKGGHFKRAIVIGADQLSSYVDWKDRRSCILFGDGAGAFAIEAINEFDNFIGFDMKTDGERGSFLNLPAKNNKDSIIDNIDYLSGGFSPIQMNGQEVYKFAVREVPIILNNLLRKTNYSSKEIDWLVLHQANQRILDSVGDRLKIPKEKILSNLKKYGNTSAATIPLVMDECIRNNRIKQNDIIAMSGFGAGLSWGAALIKWG
;
A
#
# COMPACT_ATOMS: atom_id res chain seq x y z
N MET A 1 1.59 -13.37 45.73
CA MET A 1 2.22 -12.55 44.68
C MET A 1 1.16 -12.31 43.63
N GLU A 2 0.52 -11.13 43.67
CA GLU A 2 -0.38 -10.71 42.61
C GLU A 2 0.43 -10.51 41.34
N GLY A 3 0.11 -11.29 40.32
CA GLY A 3 0.75 -11.17 39.02
C GLY A 3 0.48 -9.79 38.42
N ILE A 4 1.54 -9.06 38.11
CA ILE A 4 1.49 -7.82 37.37
C ILE A 4 0.76 -8.15 36.05
N LYS A 5 -0.52 -7.78 35.94
CA LYS A 5 -1.22 -7.76 34.66
C LYS A 5 -0.57 -6.66 33.85
N PHE A 6 0.32 -7.02 32.93
CA PHE A 6 0.71 -6.11 31.86
C PHE A 6 -0.58 -5.80 31.08
N ASN A 7 -1.07 -4.59 31.19
CA ASN A 7 -2.13 -4.12 30.32
C ASN A 7 -1.60 -4.23 28.87
N GLN A 8 -2.16 -5.17 28.12
CA GLN A 8 -1.72 -5.38 26.76
C GLN A 8 -2.20 -4.17 25.94
N ILE A 9 -1.25 -3.35 25.47
CA ILE A 9 -1.56 -2.21 24.61
C ILE A 9 -2.13 -2.74 23.29
N GLY A 10 -3.31 -2.32 22.95
CA GLY A 10 -3.98 -2.59 21.69
C GLY A 10 -3.93 -1.40 20.73
N ILE A 11 -4.42 -1.61 19.53
CA ILE A 11 -4.46 -0.61 18.46
C ILE A 11 -5.91 -0.31 18.10
N SER A 12 -6.24 0.97 17.94
CA SER A 12 -7.51 1.45 17.39
C SER A 12 -7.27 2.24 16.09
N PHE A 13 -8.15 2.07 15.12
CA PHE A 13 -8.15 2.77 13.83
C PHE A 13 -9.06 3.99 13.93
N LYS A 14 -8.51 5.19 13.93
CA LYS A 14 -9.23 6.44 14.20
C LYS A 14 -9.62 7.22 12.96
N GLY A 15 -8.90 7.01 11.86
CA GLY A 15 -9.22 7.73 10.64
C GLY A 15 -8.49 7.17 9.42
N SER A 16 -9.04 7.51 8.28
CA SER A 16 -8.45 7.22 6.97
C SER A 16 -8.45 8.47 6.10
N GLY A 17 -7.56 8.50 5.12
CA GLY A 17 -7.49 9.56 4.14
C GLY A 17 -6.85 9.08 2.85
N SER A 18 -7.22 9.67 1.74
CA SER A 18 -6.61 9.36 0.44
C SER A 18 -6.48 10.61 -0.42
N TYR A 19 -5.57 10.54 -1.37
CA TYR A 19 -5.41 11.52 -2.42
C TYR A 19 -4.96 10.86 -3.72
N VAL A 20 -5.53 11.31 -4.81
CA VAL A 20 -5.13 10.91 -6.16
C VAL A 20 -4.98 12.16 -7.04
N PRO A 21 -4.06 12.18 -8.01
CA PRO A 21 -3.92 13.28 -8.96
C PRO A 21 -5.18 13.51 -9.80
N ASP A 22 -5.34 14.76 -10.28
CA ASP A 22 -6.50 15.13 -11.10
C ASP A 22 -6.41 14.63 -12.55
N GLN A 23 -5.18 14.43 -13.07
CA GLN A 23 -4.97 13.96 -14.44
C GLN A 23 -5.47 12.53 -14.63
N ILE A 24 -6.42 12.35 -15.53
CA ILE A 24 -6.99 11.05 -15.90
C ILE A 24 -6.37 10.56 -17.20
N LEU A 25 -5.74 9.39 -17.15
CA LEU A 25 -5.26 8.63 -18.29
C LEU A 25 -6.20 7.44 -18.54
N THR A 26 -7.07 7.56 -19.55
CA THR A 26 -8.00 6.50 -19.96
C THR A 26 -7.29 5.47 -20.85
N ASN A 27 -7.87 4.27 -20.97
CA ASN A 27 -7.38 3.25 -21.89
C ASN A 27 -7.40 3.75 -23.35
N GLN A 28 -8.42 4.55 -23.73
CA GLN A 28 -8.49 5.16 -25.05
C GLN A 28 -7.31 6.10 -25.34
N LYS A 29 -6.82 6.85 -24.34
CA LYS A 29 -5.61 7.66 -24.50
C LYS A 29 -4.35 6.80 -24.63
N ILE A 30 -4.26 5.69 -23.89
CA ILE A 30 -3.14 4.74 -23.99
C ILE A 30 -3.08 4.08 -25.37
N SER A 31 -4.23 3.74 -25.97
CA SER A 31 -4.27 3.12 -27.30
C SER A 31 -3.75 4.02 -28.42
N GLN A 32 -3.63 5.32 -28.19
CA GLN A 32 -2.96 6.24 -29.13
C GLN A 32 -1.43 6.12 -29.10
N LYS A 33 -0.87 5.47 -28.06
CA LYS A 33 0.57 5.39 -27.84
C LYS A 33 1.14 3.99 -28.04
N VAL A 34 0.39 2.96 -27.71
CA VAL A 34 0.79 1.56 -27.85
C VAL A 34 -0.34 0.73 -28.47
N ASP A 35 0.00 -0.36 -29.16
CA ASP A 35 -0.95 -1.27 -29.79
C ASP A 35 -1.79 -2.01 -28.75
N THR A 36 -2.97 -1.45 -28.42
CA THR A 36 -3.93 -1.97 -27.44
C THR A 36 -5.33 -1.39 -27.67
N SER A 37 -6.35 -1.87 -26.97
CA SER A 37 -7.69 -1.29 -26.94
C SER A 37 -8.24 -1.24 -25.53
N ASP A 38 -9.30 -0.44 -25.32
CA ASP A 38 -9.99 -0.36 -24.03
C ASP A 38 -10.55 -1.73 -23.62
N GLU A 39 -11.18 -2.45 -24.53
CA GLU A 39 -11.75 -3.78 -24.29
C GLU A 39 -10.66 -4.79 -23.91
N TRP A 40 -9.51 -4.74 -24.59
CA TRP A 40 -8.38 -5.62 -24.28
C TRP A 40 -7.83 -5.35 -22.89
N ILE A 41 -7.60 -4.08 -22.52
CA ILE A 41 -7.09 -3.71 -21.20
C ILE A 41 -8.09 -4.11 -20.11
N GLN A 42 -9.37 -3.78 -20.26
CA GLN A 42 -10.40 -4.11 -19.28
C GLN A 42 -10.54 -5.63 -19.09
N SER A 43 -10.58 -6.40 -20.17
CA SER A 43 -10.71 -7.87 -20.08
C SER A 43 -9.51 -8.54 -19.40
N ARG A 44 -8.31 -7.95 -19.49
CA ARG A 44 -7.08 -8.50 -18.92
C ARG A 44 -6.81 -8.02 -17.51
N THR A 45 -7.22 -6.80 -17.18
CA THR A 45 -6.82 -6.13 -15.93
C THR A 45 -7.98 -5.67 -15.07
N GLY A 46 -9.14 -5.40 -15.65
CA GLY A 46 -10.26 -4.72 -15.01
C GLY A 46 -10.11 -3.20 -14.95
N ILE A 47 -9.03 -2.61 -15.48
CA ILE A 47 -8.71 -1.18 -15.39
C ILE A 47 -9.32 -0.43 -16.58
N SER A 48 -10.05 0.66 -16.32
CA SER A 48 -10.55 1.59 -17.34
C SER A 48 -9.74 2.88 -17.43
N GLU A 49 -9.27 3.36 -16.27
CA GLU A 49 -8.48 4.59 -16.18
C GLU A 49 -7.50 4.53 -15.01
N ARG A 50 -6.55 5.45 -14.97
CA ARG A 50 -5.64 5.66 -13.84
C ARG A 50 -5.37 7.15 -13.69
N ARG A 51 -4.83 7.50 -12.54
CA ARG A 51 -4.43 8.86 -12.21
C ARG A 51 -2.93 9.00 -12.40
N ILE A 52 -2.51 10.10 -12.99
CA ILE A 52 -1.11 10.39 -13.30
C ILE A 52 -0.72 11.72 -12.67
N SER A 53 0.36 11.74 -11.95
CA SER A 53 0.90 12.94 -11.30
C SER A 53 1.32 13.98 -12.32
N SER A 54 1.05 15.24 -12.01
CA SER A 54 1.56 16.41 -12.71
C SER A 54 2.67 17.09 -11.90
N LEU A 55 3.28 18.10 -12.46
CA LEU A 55 4.28 18.90 -11.77
C LEU A 55 3.71 19.42 -10.43
N GLY A 56 4.45 19.22 -9.34
CA GLY A 56 4.04 19.59 -7.99
C GLY A 56 3.24 18.53 -7.21
N ASN A 57 2.76 17.47 -7.86
CA ASN A 57 2.05 16.36 -7.21
C ASN A 57 2.97 15.14 -7.04
N ASN A 58 4.09 15.30 -6.34
CA ASN A 58 5.00 14.20 -6.01
C ASN A 58 4.48 13.37 -4.81
N VAL A 59 5.21 12.31 -4.46
CA VAL A 59 4.88 11.41 -3.34
C VAL A 59 4.71 12.18 -2.02
N THR A 60 5.56 13.17 -1.76
CA THR A 60 5.46 14.01 -0.55
C THR A 60 4.14 14.78 -0.49
N GLU A 61 3.74 15.40 -1.61
CA GLU A 61 2.48 16.17 -1.66
C GLU A 61 1.26 15.25 -1.56
N MET A 62 1.25 14.14 -2.30
CA MET A 62 0.16 13.17 -2.24
C MET A 62 0.02 12.57 -0.83
N GLY A 63 1.15 12.14 -0.24
CA GLY A 63 1.19 11.58 1.10
C GLY A 63 0.74 12.57 2.17
N TYR A 64 1.16 13.83 2.07
CA TYR A 64 0.71 14.91 2.95
C TYR A 64 -0.81 15.09 2.92
N ARG A 65 -1.41 15.16 1.72
CA ARG A 65 -2.87 15.34 1.58
C ARG A 65 -3.66 14.13 2.10
N ALA A 66 -3.18 12.92 1.87
CA ALA A 66 -3.79 11.72 2.42
C ALA A 66 -3.70 11.69 3.95
N ALA A 67 -2.52 12.02 4.52
CA ALA A 67 -2.31 12.09 5.96
C ALA A 67 -3.19 13.15 6.63
N LEU A 68 -3.29 14.35 6.05
CA LEU A 68 -4.13 15.42 6.57
C LEU A 68 -5.59 14.98 6.68
N ARG A 69 -6.15 14.33 5.64
CA ARG A 69 -7.51 13.79 5.66
C ARG A 69 -7.72 12.70 6.71
N ALA A 70 -6.70 11.86 6.97
CA ALA A 70 -6.77 10.85 8.02
C ALA A 70 -6.78 11.49 9.42
N ILE A 71 -5.97 12.54 9.62
CA ILE A 71 -5.91 13.32 10.86
C ILE A 71 -7.24 14.05 11.12
N GLU A 72 -7.81 14.68 10.09
CA GLU A 72 -9.12 15.33 10.14
C GLU A 72 -10.23 14.35 10.53
N MET A 73 -10.27 13.15 9.92
CA MET A 73 -11.25 12.11 10.28
C MET A 73 -11.08 11.62 11.73
N ALA A 74 -9.83 11.49 12.19
CA ALA A 74 -9.52 11.12 13.57
C ALA A 74 -9.83 12.25 14.58
N ASN A 75 -10.06 13.46 14.12
CA ASN A 75 -10.23 14.66 14.93
C ASN A 75 -9.06 14.87 15.91
N TRP A 76 -7.80 14.74 15.41
CA TRP A 76 -6.62 14.88 16.24
C TRP A 76 -5.98 16.25 16.13
N ASP A 77 -5.45 16.74 17.27
CA ASP A 77 -4.43 17.77 17.23
C ASP A 77 -3.12 17.18 16.66
N ILE A 78 -2.61 17.79 15.61
CA ILE A 78 -1.39 17.38 14.91
C ILE A 78 -0.19 17.28 15.87
N LYS A 79 -0.12 18.11 16.89
CA LYS A 79 0.95 18.10 17.90
C LYS A 79 0.99 16.83 18.75
N THR A 80 -0.08 16.04 18.72
CA THR A 80 -0.19 14.78 19.48
C THR A 80 0.25 13.56 18.68
N ILE A 81 0.72 13.74 17.45
CA ILE A 81 1.22 12.67 16.59
C ILE A 81 2.69 12.41 16.97
N ASP A 82 3.01 11.15 17.22
CA ASP A 82 4.34 10.73 17.66
C ASP A 82 5.14 10.05 16.53
N LEU A 83 4.44 9.51 15.52
CA LEU A 83 5.06 8.69 14.48
C LEU A 83 4.42 8.93 13.12
N VAL A 84 5.24 9.08 12.09
CA VAL A 84 4.83 9.11 10.67
C VAL A 84 5.67 8.09 9.91
N ILE A 85 5.03 7.06 9.33
CA ILE A 85 5.70 6.09 8.46
C ILE A 85 5.13 6.22 7.06
N LEU A 86 6.01 6.45 6.08
CA LEU A 86 5.69 6.45 4.67
C LEU A 86 6.17 5.15 4.02
N ALA A 87 5.25 4.35 3.53
CA ALA A 87 5.57 3.26 2.63
C ALA A 87 5.62 3.75 1.18
N THR A 88 6.78 3.70 0.57
CA THR A 88 6.98 4.11 -0.83
C THR A 88 8.14 3.36 -1.48
N SER A 89 8.04 3.16 -2.79
CA SER A 89 9.14 2.71 -3.66
C SER A 89 9.62 3.81 -4.61
N THR A 90 8.98 4.97 -4.57
CA THR A 90 9.22 6.10 -5.47
C THR A 90 9.41 7.39 -4.65
N PRO A 91 10.36 7.41 -3.69
CA PRO A 91 10.55 8.56 -2.83
C PRO A 91 10.88 9.81 -3.66
N HIS A 92 10.43 10.97 -3.20
CA HIS A 92 10.78 12.24 -3.82
C HIS A 92 12.22 12.65 -3.47
N ASP A 93 12.69 12.25 -2.31
CA ASP A 93 14.07 12.39 -1.85
C ASP A 93 14.61 10.99 -1.51
N LEU A 94 15.81 10.67 -2.01
CA LEU A 94 16.44 9.36 -1.79
C LEU A 94 16.71 9.06 -0.31
N PHE A 95 16.93 10.09 0.50
CA PHE A 95 17.14 9.96 1.94
C PHE A 95 15.84 9.89 2.75
N GLY A 96 14.69 9.92 2.10
CA GLY A 96 13.36 9.79 2.70
C GLY A 96 12.46 10.99 2.47
N SER A 97 11.19 10.73 2.21
CA SER A 97 10.15 11.73 1.96
C SER A 97 9.24 11.97 3.18
N ALA A 98 9.20 11.02 4.14
CA ALA A 98 8.38 11.14 5.35
C ALA A 98 8.74 12.36 6.21
N PRO A 99 10.04 12.74 6.40
CA PRO A 99 10.38 13.97 7.12
C PRO A 99 9.78 15.23 6.48
N SER A 100 9.73 15.29 5.15
CA SER A 100 9.09 16.40 4.43
C SER A 100 7.57 16.43 4.62
N ILE A 101 6.91 15.25 4.72
CA ILE A 101 5.48 15.15 5.05
C ILE A 101 5.25 15.64 6.49
N GLN A 102 6.06 15.18 7.43
CA GLN A 102 6.01 15.59 8.84
C GLN A 102 6.11 17.10 8.99
N ALA A 103 7.07 17.74 8.29
CA ALA A 103 7.25 19.18 8.28
C ALA A 103 6.03 19.93 7.69
N LYS A 104 5.47 19.44 6.55
CA LYS A 104 4.25 20.00 5.94
C LYS A 104 3.04 19.90 6.86
N LEU A 105 2.90 18.78 7.58
CA LEU A 105 1.87 18.59 8.60
C LEU A 105 2.08 19.48 9.82
N LYS A 106 3.29 19.99 10.06
CA LYS A 106 3.71 20.64 11.31
C LYS A 106 3.61 19.70 12.53
N ALA A 107 3.80 18.40 12.32
CA ALA A 107 3.80 17.39 13.36
C ALA A 107 5.18 17.34 14.06
N ASN A 108 5.57 18.43 14.68
CA ASN A 108 6.95 18.68 15.16
C ASN A 108 7.42 17.68 16.24
N ASN A 109 6.50 16.98 16.90
CA ASN A 109 6.81 15.96 17.90
C ASN A 109 6.99 14.57 17.30
N ALA A 110 6.61 14.38 16.03
CA ALA A 110 6.63 13.07 15.40
C ALA A 110 8.01 12.69 14.87
N VAL A 111 8.41 11.45 15.12
CA VAL A 111 9.49 10.78 14.36
C VAL A 111 8.92 10.39 12.99
N ALA A 112 9.70 10.60 11.92
CA ALA A 112 9.26 10.31 10.57
C ALA A 112 10.34 9.58 9.78
N PHE A 113 9.97 8.49 9.09
CA PHE A 113 10.86 7.73 8.21
C PHE A 113 10.09 6.99 7.10
N ASP A 114 10.81 6.67 6.02
CA ASP A 114 10.31 5.86 4.93
C ASP A 114 10.57 4.37 5.18
N LEU A 115 9.66 3.54 4.65
CA LEU A 115 9.79 2.09 4.60
C LEU A 115 9.53 1.63 3.15
N THR A 116 10.32 0.72 2.62
CA THR A 116 10.07 0.12 1.32
C THR A 116 9.83 -1.38 1.41
N ALA A 117 8.73 -1.83 0.83
CA ALA A 117 8.37 -3.22 0.58
C ALA A 117 7.44 -3.29 -0.67
N ALA A 118 7.69 -2.42 -1.63
CA ALA A 118 6.91 -2.28 -2.86
C ALA A 118 5.39 -2.21 -2.59
N CYS A 119 4.58 -2.94 -3.38
CA CYS A 119 3.12 -2.93 -3.25
C CYS A 119 2.60 -3.51 -1.92
N SER A 120 3.41 -4.26 -1.16
CA SER A 120 3.09 -4.69 0.21
C SER A 120 3.47 -3.64 1.26
N GLY A 121 4.10 -2.54 0.85
CA GLY A 121 4.71 -1.54 1.73
C GLY A 121 3.76 -0.96 2.77
N PHE A 122 2.53 -0.57 2.37
CA PHE A 122 1.56 -0.05 3.33
C PHE A 122 1.22 -1.05 4.43
N LEU A 123 0.99 -2.31 4.07
CA LEU A 123 0.70 -3.35 5.06
C LEU A 123 1.88 -3.55 6.02
N PHE A 124 3.10 -3.57 5.50
CA PHE A 124 4.32 -3.70 6.30
C PHE A 124 4.52 -2.48 7.22
N ALA A 125 4.25 -1.27 6.71
CA ALA A 125 4.31 -0.05 7.51
C ALA A 125 3.24 -0.03 8.61
N LEU A 126 2.02 -0.51 8.32
CA LEU A 126 0.94 -0.63 9.30
C LEU A 126 1.30 -1.60 10.42
N ILE A 127 1.85 -2.77 10.06
CA ILE A 127 2.35 -3.75 11.03
C ILE A 127 3.49 -3.14 11.86
N THR A 128 4.45 -2.49 11.23
CA THR A 128 5.59 -1.83 11.90
C THR A 128 5.10 -0.77 12.88
N ALA A 129 4.22 0.14 12.45
CA ALA A 129 3.65 1.16 13.32
C ALA A 129 2.91 0.56 14.52
N SER A 130 2.11 -0.50 14.28
CA SER A 130 1.39 -1.18 15.35
C SER A 130 2.32 -1.76 16.42
N GLN A 131 3.48 -2.30 16.01
CA GLN A 131 4.47 -2.82 16.96
C GLN A 131 5.18 -1.70 17.74
N PHE A 132 5.47 -0.56 17.11
CA PHE A 132 6.00 0.62 17.81
C PHE A 132 5.01 1.15 18.85
N LEU A 133 3.73 1.22 18.54
CA LEU A 133 2.70 1.66 19.47
C LEU A 133 2.53 0.65 20.62
N LYS A 134 2.49 -0.66 20.32
CA LYS A 134 2.42 -1.74 21.34
C LYS A 134 3.63 -1.77 22.27
N GLY A 135 4.78 -1.26 21.81
CA GLY A 135 5.98 -1.07 22.64
C GLY A 135 5.83 0.05 23.68
N GLY A 136 4.76 0.86 23.64
CA GLY A 136 4.42 1.86 24.65
C GLY A 136 5.19 3.18 24.57
N HIS A 137 6.11 3.35 23.62
CA HIS A 137 6.88 4.59 23.45
C HIS A 137 6.13 5.64 22.60
N PHE A 138 5.26 5.20 21.73
CA PHE A 138 4.45 6.05 20.84
C PHE A 138 2.96 5.78 21.08
N LYS A 139 2.15 6.82 20.99
CA LYS A 139 0.71 6.72 21.21
C LYS A 139 -0.10 6.85 19.92
N ARG A 140 0.30 7.75 19.02
CA ARG A 140 -0.42 8.07 17.79
C ARG A 140 0.48 8.01 16.58
N ALA A 141 0.08 7.25 15.57
CA ALA A 141 0.83 7.13 14.33
C ALA A 141 -0.04 7.44 13.10
N ILE A 142 0.59 8.06 12.11
CA ILE A 142 0.09 8.18 10.75
C ILE A 142 0.89 7.22 9.87
N VAL A 143 0.19 6.28 9.25
CA VAL A 143 0.77 5.30 8.32
C VAL A 143 0.30 5.66 6.92
N ILE A 144 1.24 5.89 6.01
CA ILE A 144 0.98 6.38 4.67
C ILE A 144 1.50 5.36 3.67
N GLY A 145 0.72 5.03 2.66
CA GLY A 145 1.18 4.36 1.44
C GLY A 145 1.05 5.32 0.26
N ALA A 146 2.14 5.62 -0.42
CA ALA A 146 2.12 6.54 -1.57
C ALA A 146 3.17 6.16 -2.60
N ASP A 147 2.79 6.13 -3.87
CA ASP A 147 3.71 5.90 -4.98
C ASP A 147 3.36 6.75 -6.21
N GLN A 148 4.39 7.14 -6.94
CA GLN A 148 4.36 7.80 -8.25
C GLN A 148 4.98 6.88 -9.29
N LEU A 149 4.35 5.72 -9.52
CA LEU A 149 4.91 4.71 -10.42
C LEU A 149 4.94 5.14 -11.89
N SER A 150 4.09 6.10 -12.28
CA SER A 150 4.07 6.64 -13.63
C SER A 150 5.43 7.16 -14.11
N SER A 151 6.30 7.60 -13.20
CA SER A 151 7.66 8.08 -13.50
C SER A 151 8.64 6.96 -13.85
N TYR A 152 8.30 5.71 -13.54
CA TYR A 152 9.16 4.54 -13.72
C TYR A 152 8.58 3.52 -14.71
N VAL A 153 7.48 3.84 -15.36
CA VAL A 153 6.86 3.01 -16.41
C VAL A 153 7.55 3.25 -17.74
N ASP A 154 7.84 2.18 -18.48
CA ASP A 154 8.12 2.31 -19.91
C ASP A 154 6.80 2.48 -20.68
N TRP A 155 6.54 3.71 -21.09
CA TRP A 155 5.32 4.06 -21.83
C TRP A 155 5.26 3.51 -23.26
N LYS A 156 6.28 2.76 -23.69
CA LYS A 156 6.31 2.00 -24.94
C LYS A 156 6.05 0.51 -24.75
N ASP A 157 6.11 0.02 -23.51
CA ASP A 157 5.81 -1.37 -23.18
C ASP A 157 4.37 -1.53 -22.71
N ARG A 158 3.49 -2.05 -23.60
CA ARG A 158 2.08 -2.28 -23.28
C ARG A 158 1.84 -3.27 -22.14
N ARG A 159 2.85 -4.07 -21.73
CA ARG A 159 2.72 -5.03 -20.62
C ARG A 159 2.69 -4.34 -19.25
N SER A 160 3.31 -3.16 -19.15
CA SER A 160 3.41 -2.40 -17.91
C SER A 160 2.63 -1.08 -17.93
N CYS A 161 2.65 -0.32 -19.04
CA CYS A 161 2.05 1.02 -19.09
C CYS A 161 0.53 1.06 -18.89
N ILE A 162 -0.15 -0.08 -19.09
CA ILE A 162 -1.60 -0.20 -18.91
C ILE A 162 -2.02 -0.40 -17.45
N LEU A 163 -1.09 -0.63 -16.52
CA LEU A 163 -1.41 -1.10 -15.17
C LEU A 163 -1.36 0.03 -14.13
N PHE A 164 -0.26 0.78 -14.13
CA PHE A 164 0.11 1.60 -13.00
C PHE A 164 -0.52 2.99 -13.01
N GLY A 165 -0.91 3.44 -11.83
CA GLY A 165 -1.35 4.80 -11.53
C GLY A 165 -0.64 5.34 -10.28
N ASP A 166 -0.85 6.62 -10.01
CA ASP A 166 -0.27 7.34 -8.88
C ASP A 166 -1.34 7.63 -7.83
N GLY A 167 -0.94 7.66 -6.57
CA GLY A 167 -1.84 7.98 -5.48
C GLY A 167 -1.24 7.79 -4.11
N ALA A 168 -2.00 8.18 -3.09
CA ALA A 168 -1.68 8.02 -1.69
C ALA A 168 -2.92 7.64 -0.88
N GLY A 169 -2.69 6.88 0.18
CA GLY A 169 -3.68 6.63 1.22
C GLY A 169 -3.01 6.57 2.58
N ALA A 170 -3.75 6.85 3.64
CA ALA A 170 -3.22 6.93 4.99
C ALA A 170 -4.22 6.43 6.03
N PHE A 171 -3.69 5.89 7.14
CA PHE A 171 -4.45 5.60 8.35
C PHE A 171 -3.88 6.36 9.54
N ALA A 172 -4.78 6.83 10.41
CA ALA A 172 -4.49 7.30 11.75
C ALA A 172 -4.78 6.17 12.74
N ILE A 173 -3.76 5.69 13.46
CA ILE A 173 -3.87 4.61 14.43
C ILE A 173 -3.40 5.05 15.82
N GLU A 174 -4.04 4.56 16.87
CA GLU A 174 -3.79 4.95 18.25
C GLU A 174 -3.60 3.74 19.16
N ALA A 175 -2.63 3.85 20.07
CA ALA A 175 -2.43 2.90 21.17
C ALA A 175 -3.52 3.09 22.22
N ILE A 176 -4.19 2.01 22.61
CA ILE A 176 -5.26 1.98 23.62
C ILE A 176 -5.05 0.82 24.58
N ASN A 177 -5.66 0.89 25.77
CA ASN A 177 -5.50 -0.11 26.82
C ASN A 177 -6.72 -1.04 27.00
N GLU A 178 -7.79 -0.83 26.23
CA GLU A 178 -9.08 -1.48 26.47
C GLU A 178 -9.29 -2.72 25.60
N PHE A 179 -8.88 -2.65 24.34
CA PHE A 179 -9.05 -3.72 23.34
C PHE A 179 -7.98 -3.61 22.24
N ASP A 180 -7.85 -4.64 21.41
CA ASP A 180 -6.90 -4.62 20.28
C ASP A 180 -7.67 -4.87 18.97
N ASN A 181 -7.84 -3.82 18.19
CA ASN A 181 -8.45 -3.92 16.86
C ASN A 181 -7.47 -4.37 15.77
N PHE A 182 -6.18 -4.51 16.09
CA PHE A 182 -5.21 -5.17 15.23
C PHE A 182 -5.10 -6.65 15.62
N ILE A 183 -6.05 -7.46 15.14
CA ILE A 183 -6.29 -8.84 15.57
C ILE A 183 -5.09 -9.75 15.31
N GLY A 184 -4.42 -9.57 14.17
CA GLY A 184 -3.24 -10.36 13.86
C GLY A 184 -2.65 -10.06 12.48
N PHE A 185 -1.46 -10.62 12.23
CA PHE A 185 -0.76 -10.48 10.96
C PHE A 185 0.14 -11.67 10.66
N ASP A 186 0.54 -11.78 9.39
CA ASP A 186 1.60 -12.68 8.91
C ASP A 186 2.36 -11.99 7.77
N MET A 187 3.68 -12.20 7.68
CA MET A 187 4.54 -11.62 6.64
C MET A 187 5.53 -12.65 6.12
N LYS A 188 5.83 -12.59 4.83
CA LYS A 188 6.81 -13.46 4.18
C LYS A 188 7.58 -12.73 3.08
N THR A 189 8.77 -13.23 2.78
CA THR A 189 9.61 -12.77 1.66
C THR A 189 10.24 -13.98 0.98
N ASP A 190 10.37 -13.91 -0.35
CA ASP A 190 11.06 -14.87 -1.20
C ASP A 190 11.96 -14.09 -2.18
N GLY A 191 13.20 -13.90 -1.80
CA GLY A 191 14.18 -13.13 -2.58
C GLY A 191 14.64 -13.83 -3.86
N GLU A 192 14.50 -15.17 -3.96
CA GLU A 192 14.88 -15.92 -5.17
C GLU A 192 14.01 -15.53 -6.38
N ARG A 193 12.79 -15.07 -6.13
CA ARG A 193 11.84 -14.62 -7.16
C ARG A 193 11.85 -13.13 -7.43
N GLY A 194 12.84 -12.40 -6.90
CA GLY A 194 12.94 -10.94 -7.06
C GLY A 194 12.96 -10.46 -8.51
N SER A 195 13.47 -11.28 -9.43
CA SER A 195 13.49 -10.97 -10.87
C SER A 195 12.11 -10.96 -11.55
N PHE A 196 11.05 -11.49 -10.89
CA PHE A 196 9.70 -11.50 -11.47
C PHE A 196 9.06 -10.11 -11.53
N LEU A 197 9.44 -9.24 -10.61
CA LEU A 197 9.01 -7.85 -10.56
C LEU A 197 10.09 -7.02 -9.87
N ASN A 198 10.71 -6.13 -10.60
CA ASN A 198 11.77 -5.28 -10.07
C ASN A 198 11.83 -3.93 -10.77
N LEU A 199 12.61 -3.04 -10.19
CA LEU A 199 12.98 -1.72 -10.73
C LEU A 199 14.50 -1.59 -10.52
N PRO A 200 15.29 -2.17 -11.45
CA PRO A 200 16.71 -2.34 -11.23
C PRO A 200 17.48 -1.02 -11.41
N ALA A 201 18.48 -0.83 -10.55
CA ALA A 201 19.41 0.29 -10.70
C ALA A 201 20.14 0.21 -12.05
N LYS A 202 20.41 1.37 -12.65
CA LYS A 202 21.32 1.50 -13.79
C LYS A 202 22.74 1.55 -13.27
N ASN A 203 23.59 0.74 -13.86
CA ASN A 203 25.01 0.67 -13.53
C ASN A 203 25.82 1.30 -14.67
N ASN A 204 25.72 2.62 -14.82
CA ASN A 204 26.60 3.35 -15.72
C ASN A 204 27.95 3.54 -15.03
N LYS A 205 29.01 3.09 -15.70
CA LYS A 205 30.36 3.23 -15.18
C LYS A 205 30.93 4.56 -15.64
N ASP A 206 31.33 5.41 -14.71
CA ASP A 206 31.99 6.68 -14.95
C ASP A 206 33.32 6.71 -14.20
N SER A 207 34.27 7.53 -14.65
CA SER A 207 35.58 7.68 -14.02
C SER A 207 35.64 8.97 -13.21
N ILE A 208 36.19 8.88 -11.99
CA ILE A 208 36.49 10.06 -11.17
C ILE A 208 37.85 10.62 -11.51
N ILE A 209 38.84 9.73 -11.61
CA ILE A 209 40.26 9.98 -11.95
C ILE A 209 40.85 8.68 -12.48
N ASP A 210 42.03 8.72 -13.08
CA ASP A 210 42.73 7.55 -13.62
C ASP A 210 42.65 6.34 -12.67
N ASN A 211 42.06 5.24 -13.15
CA ASN A 211 41.89 3.95 -12.46
C ASN A 211 40.92 3.97 -11.26
N ILE A 212 40.13 5.04 -11.05
CA ILE A 212 39.05 5.08 -10.02
C ILE A 212 37.74 5.33 -10.72
N ASP A 213 36.93 4.28 -10.82
CA ASP A 213 35.61 4.31 -11.42
C ASP A 213 34.50 4.34 -10.33
N TYR A 214 33.36 4.89 -10.68
CA TYR A 214 32.16 4.82 -9.86
C TYR A 214 30.94 4.47 -10.72
N LEU A 215 29.86 4.03 -10.07
CA LEU A 215 28.59 3.78 -10.74
C LEU A 215 27.69 5.00 -10.60
N SER A 216 27.27 5.60 -11.72
CA SER A 216 26.27 6.67 -11.69
C SER A 216 24.88 6.11 -11.41
N GLY A 217 24.13 6.82 -10.54
CA GLY A 217 22.82 6.42 -10.08
C GLY A 217 21.71 6.54 -11.13
N GLY A 218 20.55 6.02 -10.78
CA GLY A 218 19.32 6.01 -11.56
C GLY A 218 18.70 4.63 -11.61
N PHE A 219 17.51 4.52 -12.21
CA PHE A 219 16.78 3.26 -12.30
C PHE A 219 16.33 2.99 -13.74
N SER A 220 16.27 1.73 -14.10
CA SER A 220 15.61 1.27 -15.31
C SER A 220 14.10 1.30 -15.10
N PRO A 221 13.27 1.33 -16.16
CA PRO A 221 11.84 1.17 -16.02
C PRO A 221 11.47 -0.16 -15.31
N ILE A 222 10.28 -0.20 -14.74
CA ILE A 222 9.71 -1.38 -14.09
C ILE A 222 9.76 -2.57 -15.05
N GLN A 223 10.34 -3.66 -14.59
CA GLN A 223 10.40 -4.95 -15.28
C GLN A 223 9.45 -5.93 -14.58
N MET A 224 8.60 -6.60 -15.35
CA MET A 224 7.60 -7.49 -14.78
C MET A 224 7.35 -8.71 -15.67
N ASN A 225 7.49 -9.90 -15.09
CA ASN A 225 6.93 -11.13 -15.63
C ASN A 225 5.50 -11.31 -15.08
N GLY A 226 4.51 -10.71 -15.75
CA GLY A 226 3.14 -10.69 -15.27
C GLY A 226 2.52 -12.08 -15.06
N GLN A 227 2.98 -13.10 -15.82
CA GLN A 227 2.50 -14.47 -15.67
C GLN A 227 2.98 -15.10 -14.35
N GLU A 228 4.25 -14.93 -14.00
CA GLU A 228 4.81 -15.47 -12.77
C GLU A 228 4.29 -14.71 -11.54
N VAL A 229 4.14 -13.38 -11.62
CA VAL A 229 3.50 -12.57 -10.57
C VAL A 229 2.05 -13.01 -10.34
N TYR A 230 1.29 -13.27 -11.41
CA TYR A 230 -0.08 -13.78 -11.29
C TYR A 230 -0.13 -15.15 -10.59
N LYS A 231 0.67 -16.12 -11.07
CA LYS A 231 0.75 -17.47 -10.47
C LYS A 231 1.11 -17.43 -9.00
N PHE A 232 2.08 -16.57 -8.65
CA PHE A 232 2.50 -16.33 -7.28
C PHE A 232 1.34 -15.79 -6.44
N ALA A 233 0.71 -14.71 -6.86
CA ALA A 233 -0.34 -14.03 -6.10
C ALA A 233 -1.53 -14.95 -5.82
N VAL A 234 -2.05 -15.65 -6.85
CA VAL A 234 -3.20 -16.54 -6.69
C VAL A 234 -2.90 -17.78 -5.85
N ARG A 235 -1.63 -18.15 -5.67
CA ARG A 235 -1.20 -19.25 -4.81
C ARG A 235 -0.93 -18.79 -3.38
N GLU A 236 -0.07 -17.80 -3.19
CA GLU A 236 0.47 -17.45 -1.87
C GLU A 236 -0.48 -16.58 -1.04
N VAL A 237 -1.26 -15.68 -1.68
CA VAL A 237 -2.19 -14.80 -0.96
C VAL A 237 -3.29 -15.57 -0.22
N PRO A 238 -3.98 -16.56 -0.84
CA PRO A 238 -4.95 -17.38 -0.09
C PRO A 238 -4.30 -18.19 1.03
N ILE A 239 -3.06 -18.69 0.83
CA ILE A 239 -2.35 -19.46 1.86
C ILE A 239 -2.07 -18.62 3.09
N ILE A 240 -1.51 -17.40 2.91
CA ILE A 240 -1.16 -16.55 4.05
C ILE A 240 -2.42 -16.07 4.78
N LEU A 241 -3.50 -15.74 4.06
CA LEU A 241 -4.78 -15.36 4.65
C LEU A 241 -5.42 -16.51 5.44
N ASN A 242 -5.49 -17.71 4.88
CA ASN A 242 -6.01 -18.88 5.60
C ASN A 242 -5.19 -19.23 6.84
N ASN A 243 -3.85 -19.09 6.77
CA ASN A 243 -2.98 -19.30 7.91
C ASN A 243 -3.25 -18.25 9.01
N LEU A 244 -3.41 -16.99 8.64
CA LEU A 244 -3.73 -15.91 9.56
C LEU A 244 -5.09 -16.13 10.23
N LEU A 245 -6.13 -16.42 9.46
CA LEU A 245 -7.46 -16.69 9.99
C LEU A 245 -7.44 -17.84 11.00
N ARG A 246 -6.72 -18.94 10.69
CA ARG A 246 -6.56 -20.05 11.63
C ARG A 246 -5.82 -19.66 12.91
N LYS A 247 -4.73 -18.86 12.80
CA LYS A 247 -3.94 -18.37 13.95
C LYS A 247 -4.75 -17.46 14.87
N THR A 248 -5.71 -16.73 14.31
CA THR A 248 -6.55 -15.75 15.04
C THR A 248 -7.90 -16.33 15.44
N ASN A 249 -8.17 -17.61 15.15
CA ASN A 249 -9.45 -18.30 15.40
C ASN A 249 -10.65 -17.66 14.67
N TYR A 250 -10.42 -17.04 13.52
CA TYR A 250 -11.45 -16.53 12.62
C TYR A 250 -11.63 -17.46 11.42
N SER A 251 -12.83 -17.45 10.86
CA SER A 251 -13.16 -18.11 9.59
C SER A 251 -13.44 -17.10 8.48
N SER A 252 -13.39 -17.51 7.22
CA SER A 252 -13.74 -16.64 6.09
C SER A 252 -15.19 -16.14 6.11
N LYS A 253 -16.09 -16.80 6.85
CA LYS A 253 -17.50 -16.39 6.99
C LYS A 253 -17.66 -15.16 7.87
N GLU A 254 -16.76 -14.98 8.84
CA GLU A 254 -16.76 -13.87 9.79
C GLU A 254 -16.13 -12.60 9.23
N ILE A 255 -15.53 -12.68 8.04
CA ILE A 255 -14.96 -11.52 7.34
C ILE A 255 -16.10 -10.72 6.72
N ASP A 256 -16.18 -9.45 7.09
CA ASP A 256 -17.11 -8.50 6.46
C ASP A 256 -16.55 -8.02 5.13
N TRP A 257 -15.25 -7.70 5.08
CA TRP A 257 -14.58 -7.19 3.89
C TRP A 257 -13.22 -7.85 3.65
N LEU A 258 -12.97 -8.22 2.39
CA LEU A 258 -11.65 -8.60 1.89
C LEU A 258 -11.06 -7.43 1.08
N VAL A 259 -9.88 -6.97 1.50
CA VAL A 259 -9.15 -5.87 0.88
C VAL A 259 -7.79 -6.39 0.42
N LEU A 260 -7.63 -6.56 -0.88
CA LEU A 260 -6.37 -6.99 -1.47
C LEU A 260 -5.64 -5.82 -2.13
N HIS A 261 -4.33 -5.93 -2.25
CA HIS A 261 -3.58 -5.07 -3.16
C HIS A 261 -4.24 -5.06 -4.55
N GLN A 262 -4.55 -3.88 -5.09
CA GLN A 262 -5.28 -3.68 -6.33
C GLN A 262 -4.34 -3.81 -7.54
N ALA A 263 -3.87 -5.02 -7.82
CA ALA A 263 -2.95 -5.28 -8.93
C ALA A 263 -3.68 -5.61 -10.25
N ASN A 264 -4.72 -6.45 -10.16
CA ASN A 264 -5.45 -6.97 -11.32
C ASN A 264 -6.75 -7.63 -10.85
N GLN A 265 -7.88 -7.35 -11.53
CA GLN A 265 -9.19 -7.89 -11.14
C GLN A 265 -9.22 -9.42 -11.11
N ARG A 266 -8.54 -10.08 -12.05
CA ARG A 266 -8.47 -11.54 -12.10
C ARG A 266 -7.78 -12.16 -10.87
N ILE A 267 -6.83 -11.43 -10.26
CA ILE A 267 -6.20 -11.86 -8.99
C ILE A 267 -7.21 -11.71 -7.85
N LEU A 268 -7.91 -10.58 -7.77
CA LEU A 268 -8.93 -10.34 -6.75
C LEU A 268 -10.00 -11.43 -6.77
N ASP A 269 -10.53 -11.73 -7.95
CA ASP A 269 -11.56 -12.76 -8.16
C ASP A 269 -11.03 -14.15 -7.74
N SER A 270 -9.86 -14.54 -8.25
CA SER A 270 -9.26 -15.85 -7.96
C SER A 270 -8.96 -16.06 -6.48
N VAL A 271 -8.50 -15.03 -5.78
CA VAL A 271 -8.22 -15.09 -4.33
C VAL A 271 -9.54 -15.22 -3.55
N GLY A 272 -10.56 -14.42 -3.91
CA GLY A 272 -11.88 -14.50 -3.30
C GLY A 272 -12.53 -15.88 -3.45
N ASP A 273 -12.49 -16.43 -4.66
CA ASP A 273 -13.03 -17.78 -4.94
C ASP A 273 -12.34 -18.86 -4.09
N ARG A 274 -11.00 -18.81 -3.97
CA ARG A 274 -10.22 -19.77 -3.16
C ARG A 274 -10.48 -19.66 -1.67
N LEU A 275 -10.77 -18.45 -1.17
CA LEU A 275 -11.13 -18.20 0.22
C LEU A 275 -12.62 -18.43 0.49
N LYS A 276 -13.41 -18.69 -0.56
CA LYS A 276 -14.88 -18.78 -0.51
C LYS A 276 -15.52 -17.52 0.06
N ILE A 277 -14.96 -16.36 -0.26
CA ILE A 277 -15.51 -15.05 0.12
C ILE A 277 -16.36 -14.54 -1.05
N PRO A 278 -17.63 -14.16 -0.84
CA PRO A 278 -18.50 -13.61 -1.87
C PRO A 278 -17.93 -12.35 -2.53
N LYS A 279 -18.16 -12.18 -3.83
CA LYS A 279 -17.59 -11.05 -4.62
C LYS A 279 -18.00 -9.68 -4.07
N GLU A 280 -19.19 -9.55 -3.56
CA GLU A 280 -19.72 -8.33 -2.94
C GLU A 280 -18.96 -7.90 -1.68
N LYS A 281 -18.27 -8.83 -1.03
CA LYS A 281 -17.38 -8.57 0.12
C LYS A 281 -15.95 -8.22 -0.29
N ILE A 282 -15.60 -8.29 -1.56
CA ILE A 282 -14.27 -7.93 -2.06
C ILE A 282 -14.28 -6.46 -2.48
N LEU A 283 -13.53 -5.64 -1.76
CA LEU A 283 -13.45 -4.21 -2.08
C LEU A 283 -12.49 -3.96 -3.25
N SER A 284 -12.94 -3.17 -4.21
CA SER A 284 -12.10 -2.78 -5.35
C SER A 284 -12.47 -1.39 -5.88
N ASN A 285 -11.43 -0.62 -6.19
CA ASN A 285 -11.49 0.61 -6.97
C ASN A 285 -10.48 0.59 -8.13
N LEU A 286 -9.96 -0.60 -8.42
CA LEU A 286 -8.98 -0.87 -9.47
C LEU A 286 -9.39 -0.31 -10.84
N LYS A 287 -10.67 -0.42 -11.18
CA LYS A 287 -11.23 0.07 -12.45
C LYS A 287 -10.91 1.55 -12.69
N LYS A 288 -10.91 2.35 -11.61
CA LYS A 288 -10.79 3.81 -11.65
C LYS A 288 -9.36 4.33 -11.41
N TYR A 289 -8.54 3.59 -10.67
CA TYR A 289 -7.23 4.09 -10.27
C TYR A 289 -6.07 3.23 -10.76
N GLY A 290 -6.35 2.03 -11.27
CA GLY A 290 -5.29 1.07 -11.62
C GLY A 290 -4.51 0.62 -10.40
N ASN A 291 -3.29 0.18 -10.64
CA ASN A 291 -2.36 -0.23 -9.58
C ASN A 291 -1.56 0.98 -9.06
N THR A 292 -1.93 1.49 -7.90
CA THR A 292 -1.24 2.58 -7.20
C THR A 292 -0.23 2.06 -6.15
N SER A 293 0.28 0.83 -6.33
CA SER A 293 1.32 0.21 -5.48
C SER A 293 0.98 0.21 -3.98
N ALA A 294 1.81 0.83 -3.12
CA ALA A 294 1.59 0.88 -1.69
C ALA A 294 0.30 1.64 -1.30
N ALA A 295 -0.20 2.52 -2.14
CA ALA A 295 -1.43 3.27 -1.87
C ALA A 295 -2.72 2.45 -2.06
N THR A 296 -2.70 1.29 -2.73
CA THR A 296 -3.91 0.58 -3.16
C THR A 296 -4.84 0.20 -2.02
N ILE A 297 -4.31 -0.38 -0.95
CA ILE A 297 -5.10 -0.82 0.21
C ILE A 297 -5.71 0.39 0.94
N PRO A 298 -4.94 1.38 1.41
CA PRO A 298 -5.52 2.49 2.16
C PRO A 298 -6.43 3.37 1.31
N LEU A 299 -6.21 3.47 -0.01
CA LEU A 299 -7.04 4.25 -0.91
C LEU A 299 -8.42 3.62 -1.11
N VAL A 300 -8.50 2.30 -1.37
CA VAL A 300 -9.79 1.63 -1.50
C VAL A 300 -10.55 1.60 -0.16
N MET A 301 -9.84 1.48 0.95
CA MET A 301 -10.48 1.52 2.27
C MET A 301 -11.04 2.90 2.59
N ASP A 302 -10.26 3.99 2.38
CA ASP A 302 -10.75 5.35 2.62
C ASP A 302 -12.01 5.66 1.80
N GLU A 303 -12.02 5.29 0.52
CA GLU A 303 -13.19 5.47 -0.35
C GLU A 303 -14.42 4.70 0.18
N CYS A 304 -14.25 3.46 0.64
CA CYS A 304 -15.33 2.65 1.20
C CYS A 304 -15.79 3.12 2.58
N ILE A 305 -14.90 3.64 3.41
CA ILE A 305 -15.24 4.23 4.72
C ILE A 305 -16.08 5.50 4.51
N ARG A 306 -15.62 6.42 3.66
CA ARG A 306 -16.33 7.68 3.37
C ARG A 306 -17.70 7.47 2.72
N ASN A 307 -17.87 6.39 1.97
CA ASN A 307 -19.13 5.99 1.36
C ASN A 307 -20.00 5.12 2.30
N ASN A 308 -19.66 5.01 3.60
CA ASN A 308 -20.36 4.21 4.61
C ASN A 308 -20.53 2.72 4.23
N ARG A 309 -19.68 2.19 3.35
CA ARG A 309 -19.65 0.78 3.01
C ARG A 309 -18.92 -0.02 4.10
N ILE A 310 -17.76 0.45 4.57
CA ILE A 310 -17.09 -0.04 5.77
C ILE A 310 -17.67 0.70 6.98
N LYS A 311 -18.06 -0.04 8.02
CA LYS A 311 -18.65 0.48 9.25
C LYS A 311 -17.77 0.16 10.45
N GLN A 312 -18.01 0.86 11.54
CA GLN A 312 -17.38 0.55 12.82
C GLN A 312 -17.68 -0.90 13.22
N ASN A 313 -16.66 -1.58 13.72
CA ASN A 313 -16.62 -2.99 14.10
C ASN A 313 -16.59 -4.00 12.95
N ASP A 314 -16.58 -3.60 11.69
CA ASP A 314 -16.39 -4.55 10.58
C ASP A 314 -15.03 -5.26 10.69
N ILE A 315 -15.04 -6.57 10.45
CA ILE A 315 -13.85 -7.41 10.40
C ILE A 315 -13.29 -7.40 8.98
N ILE A 316 -12.07 -6.91 8.84
CA ILE A 316 -11.42 -6.69 7.55
C ILE A 316 -10.18 -7.54 7.45
N ALA A 317 -10.16 -8.43 6.45
CA ALA A 317 -8.96 -9.16 6.07
C ALA A 317 -8.24 -8.40 4.93
N MET A 318 -6.98 -8.06 5.15
CA MET A 318 -6.15 -7.36 4.17
C MET A 318 -4.99 -8.23 3.71
N SER A 319 -4.60 -8.13 2.43
CA SER A 319 -3.34 -8.72 1.96
C SER A 319 -2.68 -7.86 0.90
N GLY A 320 -1.39 -7.58 1.11
CA GLY A 320 -0.49 -6.93 0.17
C GLY A 320 0.56 -7.92 -0.35
N PHE A 321 0.91 -7.78 -1.62
CA PHE A 321 2.00 -8.53 -2.25
C PHE A 321 2.66 -7.65 -3.33
N GLY A 322 3.95 -7.86 -3.56
CA GLY A 322 4.70 -7.03 -4.50
C GLY A 322 6.12 -7.51 -4.75
N ALA A 323 6.92 -6.62 -5.32
CA ALA A 323 8.33 -6.88 -5.60
C ALA A 323 9.08 -7.32 -4.33
N GLY A 324 10.13 -8.10 -4.55
CA GLY A 324 10.92 -8.69 -3.50
C GLY A 324 11.16 -10.20 -3.73
N LEU A 325 10.21 -11.13 -3.93
CA LEU A 325 8.79 -10.91 -3.66
C LEU A 325 8.53 -10.82 -2.16
N SER A 326 7.72 -9.87 -1.75
CA SER A 326 7.28 -9.75 -0.36
C SER A 326 5.76 -9.70 -0.30
N TRP A 327 5.17 -10.39 0.69
CA TRP A 327 3.72 -10.40 0.88
C TRP A 327 3.35 -10.54 2.34
N GLY A 328 2.15 -10.14 2.66
CA GLY A 328 1.63 -10.24 4.01
C GLY A 328 0.12 -10.20 4.05
N ALA A 329 -0.41 -10.51 5.22
CA ALA A 329 -1.81 -10.39 5.55
C ALA A 329 -1.97 -9.74 6.93
N ALA A 330 -3.05 -8.98 7.11
CA ALA A 330 -3.48 -8.49 8.40
C ALA A 330 -4.99 -8.69 8.56
N LEU A 331 -5.40 -8.95 9.78
CA LEU A 331 -6.80 -9.01 10.20
C LEU A 331 -7.03 -7.90 11.21
N ILE A 332 -7.98 -7.02 10.92
CA ILE A 332 -8.31 -5.89 11.77
C ILE A 332 -9.82 -5.82 12.00
N LYS A 333 -10.18 -5.14 13.07
CA LYS A 333 -11.53 -4.64 13.33
C LYS A 333 -11.50 -3.12 13.14
N TRP A 334 -12.36 -2.59 12.29
CA TRP A 334 -12.36 -1.15 12.03
C TRP A 334 -13.01 -0.35 13.17
N GLY A 335 -12.32 0.75 13.65
CA GLY A 335 -12.81 1.64 14.70
C GLY A 335 -12.00 1.72 15.99
#